data_619baa880c745a31fc47ec596206e30f
#
_entry.id   619baa880c745a31fc47ec596206e30f
#
_cell.length_a   1.000
_cell.length_b   1.000
_cell.length_c   1.000
_cell.angle_alpha   90.00
_cell.angle_beta   90.00
_cell.angle_gamma   90.00
#
_symmetry.space_group_name_H-M   'P 1'
#
loop_
_entity.id
_entity.type
_entity.pdbx_description
1 polymer ?
#
loop_
_entity_poly.entity_id
_entity_poly.type
_entity_poly.pdbx_seq_one_letter_code
_entity_poly.pdbx_strand_id
1 'polypeptide(L)'
;MDMPFDERIYAEMVSLFDDKMPGDVLLVQMDAVWEARFRQDHADFTFRSTSWEALFPEAWYGRFALIVLAPGIEELHEPESFLCALQDFLVEGGAVIVPFRNARHWSVFRSWLAGELRYGSNPLLAGNGRLLSFVEIQRLVKLAHYEELAVCSVVEEGDAETLRLLQVCGAANERRDLETLWWVTRWSAFSWKVLRLKAHYTDAERRLLARLLHRLENGIEAAETVEVLRRLLSESRIDGGYLEEFARNTAGDADSMCGILRKEGLLR
;
A
#
# COMPACT_ATOMS: atom_id res chain seq x y z
N MET A 1 8.22 22.13 0.88
CA MET A 1 9.67 22.34 0.59
C MET A 1 10.03 21.38 -0.53
N ASP A 2 10.48 21.88 -1.67
CA ASP A 2 10.84 21.01 -2.78
C ASP A 2 12.11 20.24 -2.40
N MET A 3 11.98 18.92 -2.32
CA MET A 3 13.12 18.06 -2.04
C MET A 3 13.94 17.91 -3.32
N PRO A 4 15.27 18.13 -3.28
CA PRO A 4 16.10 17.97 -4.47
C PRO A 4 16.03 16.53 -4.98
N PHE A 5 16.13 16.37 -6.30
CA PHE A 5 16.14 15.06 -6.95
C PHE A 5 17.23 14.15 -6.35
N ASP A 6 16.85 12.94 -5.94
CA ASP A 6 17.75 11.89 -5.48
C ASP A 6 17.58 10.64 -6.37
N GLU A 7 18.61 10.31 -7.15
CA GLU A 7 18.61 9.18 -8.08
C GLU A 7 18.35 7.84 -7.38
N ARG A 8 18.76 7.68 -6.13
CA ARG A 8 18.54 6.43 -5.37
C ARG A 8 17.07 6.23 -5.07
N ILE A 9 16.38 7.29 -4.63
CA ILE A 9 14.94 7.23 -4.37
C ILE A 9 14.19 6.99 -5.68
N TYR A 10 14.59 7.69 -6.74
CA TYR A 10 14.01 7.53 -8.07
C TYR A 10 14.11 6.08 -8.56
N ALA A 11 15.29 5.46 -8.46
CA ALA A 11 15.52 4.08 -8.87
C ALA A 11 14.61 3.10 -8.12
N GLU A 12 14.42 3.30 -6.80
CA GLU A 12 13.52 2.46 -6.01
C GLU A 12 12.04 2.71 -6.37
N MET A 13 11.65 3.94 -6.66
CA MET A 13 10.29 4.25 -7.13
C MET A 13 10.00 3.56 -8.48
N VAL A 14 10.94 3.65 -9.42
CA VAL A 14 10.82 3.01 -10.74
C VAL A 14 10.78 1.48 -10.64
N SER A 15 11.54 0.89 -9.71
CA SER A 15 11.49 -0.56 -9.50
C SER A 15 10.12 -1.08 -9.08
N LEU A 16 9.27 -0.19 -8.55
CA LEU A 16 7.90 -0.49 -8.15
C LEU A 16 6.86 -0.19 -9.25
N PHE A 17 7.27 0.33 -10.41
CA PHE A 17 6.39 0.41 -11.58
C PHE A 17 6.09 -1.01 -12.07
N ASP A 18 4.83 -1.25 -12.43
CA ASP A 18 4.42 -2.50 -13.06
C ASP A 18 4.26 -2.25 -14.56
N ASP A 19 5.16 -2.77 -15.35
CA ASP A 19 5.15 -2.63 -16.83
C ASP A 19 3.89 -3.24 -17.49
N LYS A 20 3.14 -4.02 -16.74
CA LYS A 20 1.91 -4.66 -17.23
C LYS A 20 0.66 -3.81 -17.08
N MET A 21 0.75 -2.66 -16.43
CA MET A 21 -0.38 -1.75 -16.24
C MET A 21 -0.23 -0.50 -17.11
N PRO A 22 -0.50 -0.58 -18.43
CA PRO A 22 -0.56 0.63 -19.26
C PRO A 22 -1.70 1.51 -18.76
N GLY A 23 -1.43 2.77 -18.53
CA GLY A 23 -2.45 3.69 -18.05
C GLY A 23 -1.92 5.07 -17.76
N ASP A 24 -2.84 5.94 -17.32
CA ASP A 24 -2.46 7.27 -16.87
C ASP A 24 -1.77 7.18 -15.50
N VAL A 25 -0.68 7.92 -15.34
CA VAL A 25 0.06 8.07 -14.09
C VAL A 25 -0.09 9.49 -13.57
N LEU A 26 -0.45 9.63 -12.30
CA LEU A 26 -0.51 10.92 -11.63
C LEU A 26 0.74 11.14 -10.78
N LEU A 27 1.47 12.21 -11.05
CA LEU A 27 2.59 12.68 -10.25
C LEU A 27 2.08 13.78 -9.29
N VAL A 28 2.26 13.59 -7.99
CA VAL A 28 1.79 14.53 -6.98
C VAL A 28 2.98 15.21 -6.31
N GLN A 29 3.01 16.53 -6.34
CA GLN A 29 4.05 17.39 -5.75
C GLN A 29 5.45 17.15 -6.32
N MET A 30 5.58 16.59 -7.51
CA MET A 30 6.87 16.43 -8.17
C MET A 30 7.36 17.78 -8.71
N ASP A 31 8.65 18.04 -8.55
CA ASP A 31 9.29 19.16 -9.23
C ASP A 31 9.59 18.83 -10.71
N ALA A 32 10.00 19.86 -11.46
CA ALA A 32 10.25 19.72 -12.89
C ALA A 32 11.33 18.68 -13.25
N VAL A 33 12.31 18.44 -12.35
CA VAL A 33 13.40 17.48 -12.59
C VAL A 33 12.87 16.06 -12.48
N TRP A 34 12.11 15.77 -11.41
CA TRP A 34 11.44 14.48 -11.23
C TRP A 34 10.47 14.19 -12.38
N GLU A 35 9.62 15.15 -12.73
CA GLU A 35 8.67 14.98 -13.82
C GLU A 35 9.34 14.70 -15.17
N ALA A 36 10.39 15.47 -15.49
CA ALA A 36 11.12 15.29 -16.74
C ALA A 36 11.73 13.88 -16.81
N ARG A 37 12.27 13.40 -15.70
CA ARG A 37 12.90 12.08 -15.61
C ARG A 37 11.88 10.97 -15.79
N PHE A 38 10.73 11.02 -15.09
CA PHE A 38 9.66 10.02 -15.27
C PHE A 38 9.16 9.98 -16.71
N ARG A 39 8.93 11.13 -17.35
CA ARG A 39 8.46 11.20 -18.75
C ARG A 39 9.49 10.67 -19.75
N GLN A 40 10.77 10.88 -19.46
CA GLN A 40 11.87 10.39 -20.31
C GLN A 40 12.01 8.86 -20.24
N ASP A 41 11.99 8.31 -19.03
CA ASP A 41 12.27 6.89 -18.82
C ASP A 41 11.05 5.99 -19.07
N HIS A 42 9.84 6.57 -19.04
CA HIS A 42 8.57 5.83 -19.21
C HIS A 42 7.67 6.48 -20.27
N ALA A 43 8.17 6.57 -21.50
CA ALA A 43 7.47 7.22 -22.61
C ALA A 43 6.12 6.56 -22.98
N ASP A 44 5.91 5.32 -22.58
CA ASP A 44 4.68 4.55 -22.84
C ASP A 44 3.52 4.94 -21.89
N PHE A 45 3.80 5.71 -20.84
CA PHE A 45 2.79 6.17 -19.90
C PHE A 45 2.34 7.61 -20.18
N THR A 46 1.08 7.90 -19.88
CA THR A 46 0.56 9.26 -19.92
C THR A 46 0.65 9.89 -18.53
N PHE A 47 1.53 10.88 -18.36
CA PHE A 47 1.73 11.53 -17.08
C PHE A 47 0.91 12.80 -16.95
N ARG A 48 0.25 12.95 -15.79
CA ARG A 48 -0.35 14.18 -15.29
C ARG A 48 0.32 14.58 -13.99
N SER A 49 0.34 15.87 -13.69
CA SER A 49 0.98 16.39 -12.48
C SER A 49 0.03 17.31 -11.72
N THR A 50 0.15 17.30 -10.39
CA THR A 50 -0.62 18.15 -9.49
C THR A 50 0.15 18.41 -8.19
N SER A 51 -0.33 19.33 -7.36
CA SER A 51 0.21 19.58 -6.03
C SER A 51 -0.68 18.98 -4.93
N TRP A 52 -0.15 18.90 -3.69
CA TRP A 52 -0.91 18.45 -2.52
C TRP A 52 -2.18 19.27 -2.27
N GLU A 53 -2.12 20.58 -2.54
CA GLU A 53 -3.16 21.53 -2.22
C GLU A 53 -4.17 21.73 -3.37
N ALA A 54 -3.86 21.19 -4.55
CA ALA A 54 -4.72 21.35 -5.70
C ALA A 54 -6.00 20.54 -5.54
N LEU A 55 -7.14 21.13 -5.91
CA LEU A 55 -8.37 20.39 -6.08
C LEU A 55 -8.23 19.48 -7.31
N PHE A 56 -8.40 18.19 -7.11
CA PHE A 56 -8.40 17.25 -8.22
C PHE A 56 -9.69 17.40 -9.03
N PRO A 57 -9.60 17.56 -10.36
CA PRO A 57 -10.78 17.65 -11.22
C PRO A 57 -11.63 16.38 -11.16
N GLU A 58 -12.95 16.51 -11.13
CA GLU A 58 -13.88 15.36 -11.18
C GLU A 58 -13.63 14.46 -12.41
N ALA A 59 -13.16 15.05 -13.53
CA ALA A 59 -12.79 14.32 -14.75
C ALA A 59 -11.63 13.33 -14.56
N TRP A 60 -10.99 13.32 -13.39
CA TRP A 60 -9.89 12.40 -13.05
C TRP A 60 -10.33 11.21 -12.20
N TYR A 61 -11.59 11.15 -11.77
CA TYR A 61 -12.10 10.01 -11.02
C TYR A 61 -11.94 8.70 -11.80
N GLY A 62 -11.42 7.67 -11.12
CA GLY A 62 -11.23 6.33 -11.66
C GLY A 62 -10.32 6.26 -12.89
N ARG A 63 -9.32 7.15 -13.00
CA ARG A 63 -8.51 7.30 -14.22
C ARG A 63 -7.10 6.73 -14.11
N PHE A 64 -6.47 6.84 -12.94
CA PHE A 64 -5.05 6.55 -12.83
C PHE A 64 -4.77 5.09 -12.44
N ALA A 65 -3.92 4.44 -13.22
CA ALA A 65 -3.39 3.12 -12.86
C ALA A 65 -2.36 3.22 -11.72
N LEU A 66 -1.64 4.35 -11.68
CA LEU A 66 -0.63 4.61 -10.68
C LEU A 66 -0.65 6.09 -10.26
N ILE A 67 -0.55 6.32 -8.97
CA ILE A 67 -0.30 7.64 -8.39
C ILE A 67 1.05 7.60 -7.70
N VAL A 68 1.94 8.52 -8.04
CA VAL A 68 3.30 8.59 -7.49
C VAL A 68 3.42 9.88 -6.69
N LEU A 69 3.65 9.74 -5.40
CA LEU A 69 3.83 10.88 -4.51
C LEU A 69 5.30 11.30 -4.48
N ALA A 70 5.55 12.60 -4.44
CA ALA A 70 6.88 13.09 -4.11
C ALA A 70 7.25 12.71 -2.67
N PRO A 71 8.55 12.61 -2.34
CA PRO A 71 8.99 12.58 -0.96
C PRO A 71 8.44 13.77 -0.17
N GLY A 72 7.86 13.52 1.03
CA GLY A 72 7.30 14.59 1.86
C GLY A 72 5.90 14.32 2.42
N ILE A 73 5.40 13.09 2.33
CA ILE A 73 4.10 12.72 2.94
C ILE A 73 4.06 13.06 4.43
N GLU A 74 5.20 13.04 5.10
CA GLU A 74 5.37 13.43 6.51
C GLU A 74 5.07 14.90 6.78
N GLU A 75 5.07 15.77 5.76
CA GLU A 75 4.76 17.20 5.86
C GLU A 75 3.25 17.48 5.78
N LEU A 76 2.46 16.51 5.33
CA LEU A 76 1.01 16.67 5.24
C LEU A 76 0.37 16.77 6.62
N HIS A 77 -0.57 17.67 6.76
CA HIS A 77 -1.32 17.86 8.01
C HIS A 77 -2.20 16.65 8.31
N GLU A 78 -2.90 16.14 7.32
CA GLU A 78 -3.82 15.00 7.40
C GLU A 78 -3.52 13.96 6.30
N PRO A 79 -2.41 13.22 6.41
CA PRO A 79 -2.01 12.26 5.37
C PRO A 79 -3.04 11.13 5.18
N GLU A 80 -3.75 10.73 6.25
CA GLU A 80 -4.79 9.71 6.19
C GLU A 80 -5.95 10.15 5.28
N SER A 81 -6.47 11.35 5.51
CA SER A 81 -7.57 11.93 4.71
C SER A 81 -7.15 12.12 3.26
N PHE A 82 -5.92 12.57 3.04
CA PHE A 82 -5.36 12.74 1.70
C PHE A 82 -5.25 11.40 0.96
N LEU A 83 -4.69 10.38 1.59
CA LEU A 83 -4.57 9.03 1.00
C LEU A 83 -5.93 8.41 0.71
N CYS A 84 -6.91 8.58 1.61
CA CYS A 84 -8.28 8.14 1.36
C CYS A 84 -8.87 8.82 0.11
N ALA A 85 -8.68 10.11 -0.04
CA ALA A 85 -9.17 10.85 -1.21
C ALA A 85 -8.53 10.42 -2.53
N LEU A 86 -7.27 9.97 -2.51
CA LEU A 86 -6.60 9.47 -3.71
C LEU A 86 -7.23 8.21 -4.28
N GLN A 87 -7.95 7.42 -3.47
CA GLN A 87 -8.60 6.19 -3.95
C GLN A 87 -9.63 6.47 -5.03
N ASP A 88 -10.34 7.60 -4.95
CA ASP A 88 -11.37 7.96 -5.92
C ASP A 88 -10.79 8.19 -7.33
N PHE A 89 -9.51 8.47 -7.43
CA PHE A 89 -8.81 8.75 -8.68
C PHE A 89 -8.14 7.50 -9.29
N LEU A 90 -8.01 6.43 -8.52
CA LEU A 90 -7.42 5.18 -8.98
C LEU A 90 -8.43 4.34 -9.77
N VAL A 91 -7.95 3.66 -10.82
CA VAL A 91 -8.69 2.56 -11.45
C VAL A 91 -8.79 1.38 -10.48
N GLU A 92 -9.69 0.44 -10.76
CA GLU A 92 -9.74 -0.82 -10.00
C GLU A 92 -8.40 -1.56 -10.10
N GLY A 93 -7.81 -1.88 -8.94
CA GLY A 93 -6.46 -2.46 -8.87
C GLY A 93 -5.31 -1.46 -9.05
N GLY A 94 -5.62 -0.19 -9.16
CA GLY A 94 -4.62 0.88 -9.19
C GLY A 94 -3.82 0.97 -7.89
N ALA A 95 -2.65 1.59 -7.95
CA ALA A 95 -1.73 1.65 -6.81
C ALA A 95 -1.18 3.06 -6.57
N VAL A 96 -0.69 3.28 -5.35
CA VAL A 96 0.04 4.48 -4.96
C VAL A 96 1.47 4.11 -4.59
N ILE A 97 2.46 4.85 -5.09
CA ILE A 97 3.86 4.76 -4.66
C ILE A 97 4.15 5.91 -3.72
N VAL A 98 4.65 5.58 -2.53
CA VAL A 98 4.91 6.55 -1.47
C VAL A 98 6.31 6.38 -0.92
N PRO A 99 7.24 7.30 -1.21
CA PRO A 99 8.50 7.42 -0.52
C PRO A 99 8.33 8.20 0.78
N PHE A 100 8.99 7.77 1.84
CA PHE A 100 9.04 8.51 3.11
C PHE A 100 10.36 8.27 3.84
N ARG A 101 10.77 9.25 4.65
CA ARG A 101 11.97 9.14 5.46
C ARG A 101 11.75 8.27 6.67
N ASN A 102 12.73 7.42 6.95
CA ASN A 102 12.71 6.58 8.13
C ASN A 102 13.17 7.34 9.38
N ALA A 103 12.24 7.67 10.26
CA ALA A 103 12.54 8.29 11.54
C ALA A 103 13.42 7.44 12.47
N ARG A 104 13.57 6.15 12.14
CA ARG A 104 14.41 5.20 12.89
C ARG A 104 15.80 5.03 12.29
N HIS A 105 16.17 5.80 11.29
CA HIS A 105 17.52 5.78 10.73
C HIS A 105 18.56 6.13 11.81
N TRP A 106 19.69 5.42 11.81
CA TRP A 106 20.75 5.55 12.82
C TRP A 106 21.22 7.01 13.04
N SER A 107 21.24 7.81 11.98
CA SER A 107 21.67 9.22 12.07
C SER A 107 20.75 10.08 12.94
N VAL A 108 19.45 9.74 13.00
CA VAL A 108 18.46 10.44 13.87
C VAL A 108 18.80 10.18 15.33
N PHE A 109 19.01 8.92 15.69
CA PHE A 109 19.39 8.54 17.04
C PHE A 109 20.74 9.16 17.44
N ARG A 110 21.70 9.17 16.52
CA ARG A 110 22.98 9.82 16.76
C ARG A 110 22.83 11.31 17.09
N SER A 111 22.00 12.02 16.33
CA SER A 111 21.69 13.43 16.59
C SER A 111 21.04 13.63 17.97
N TRP A 112 20.11 12.76 18.34
CA TRP A 112 19.48 12.80 19.67
C TRP A 112 20.46 12.55 20.81
N LEU A 113 21.31 11.54 20.67
CA LEU A 113 22.33 11.23 21.66
C LEU A 113 23.37 12.36 21.80
N ALA A 114 23.69 13.06 20.71
CA ALA A 114 24.56 14.24 20.72
C ALA A 114 23.87 15.50 21.30
N GLY A 115 22.58 15.44 21.64
CA GLY A 115 21.81 16.61 22.09
C GLY A 115 21.49 17.60 20.95
N GLU A 116 21.70 17.21 19.70
CA GLU A 116 21.53 18.05 18.51
C GLU A 116 20.11 17.94 17.94
N LEU A 117 19.11 18.33 18.71
CA LEU A 117 17.74 18.50 18.20
C LEU A 117 17.60 19.82 17.45
N ARG A 118 18.37 20.00 16.39
CA ARG A 118 18.28 21.20 15.56
C ARG A 118 17.20 21.02 14.49
N TYR A 119 16.02 21.56 14.73
CA TYR A 119 14.90 21.56 13.79
C TYR A 119 15.24 22.07 12.38
N GLY A 120 16.26 22.92 12.22
CA GLY A 120 16.65 23.49 10.92
C GLY A 120 17.77 22.75 10.19
N SER A 121 18.54 21.91 10.86
CA SER A 121 19.71 21.22 10.27
C SER A 121 19.52 19.70 10.11
N ASN A 122 18.56 19.11 10.79
CA ASN A 122 18.19 17.72 10.61
C ASN A 122 17.04 17.64 9.60
N PRO A 123 17.25 17.04 8.42
CA PRO A 123 16.21 16.95 7.37
C PRO A 123 14.94 16.23 7.83
N LEU A 124 15.02 15.35 8.85
CA LEU A 124 13.86 14.67 9.44
C LEU A 124 13.05 15.56 10.40
N LEU A 125 13.65 16.64 10.88
CA LEU A 125 13.03 17.60 11.80
C LEU A 125 12.84 18.97 11.13
N ALA A 126 13.18 19.10 9.85
CA ALA A 126 12.95 20.31 9.08
C ALA A 126 11.47 20.43 8.76
N GLY A 127 10.85 21.49 9.24
CA GLY A 127 9.41 21.72 9.06
C GLY A 127 8.53 21.17 10.19
N ASN A 128 7.23 21.17 9.98
CA ASN A 128 6.23 20.63 10.91
C ASN A 128 5.94 19.13 10.66
N GLY A 129 6.87 18.44 10.00
CA GLY A 129 6.70 17.07 9.58
C GLY A 129 6.55 16.06 10.73
N ARG A 130 5.80 15.01 10.44
CA ARG A 130 5.70 13.86 11.36
C ARG A 130 6.94 13.00 11.23
N LEU A 131 7.37 12.41 12.32
CA LEU A 131 8.40 11.37 12.32
C LEU A 131 7.73 10.03 12.03
N LEU A 132 7.89 9.52 10.80
CA LEU A 132 7.30 8.27 10.37
C LEU A 132 8.32 7.12 10.46
N SER A 133 7.96 6.08 11.18
CA SER A 133 8.60 4.78 11.11
C SER A 133 7.83 3.86 10.15
N PHE A 134 8.43 2.73 9.77
CA PHE A 134 7.76 1.74 8.95
C PHE A 134 6.46 1.22 9.58
N VAL A 135 6.43 1.08 10.91
CA VAL A 135 5.23 0.64 11.64
C VAL A 135 4.11 1.68 11.57
N GLU A 136 4.45 2.97 11.64
CA GLU A 136 3.46 4.04 11.56
C GLU A 136 2.91 4.18 10.16
N ILE A 137 3.75 4.04 9.12
CA ILE A 137 3.27 4.03 7.75
C ILE A 137 2.33 2.84 7.48
N GLN A 138 2.63 1.67 8.01
CA GLN A 138 1.72 0.51 7.90
C GLN A 138 0.37 0.75 8.58
N ARG A 139 0.34 1.47 9.71
CA ARG A 139 -0.93 1.88 10.34
C ARG A 139 -1.69 2.85 9.46
N LEU A 140 -0.99 3.83 8.89
CA LEU A 140 -1.56 4.84 8.00
C LEU A 140 -2.16 4.20 6.74
N VAL A 141 -1.46 3.25 6.13
CA VAL A 141 -1.94 2.44 5.00
C VAL A 141 -3.25 1.73 5.34
N LYS A 142 -3.32 1.09 6.51
CA LYS A 142 -4.53 0.38 6.97
C LYS A 142 -5.68 1.33 7.26
N LEU A 143 -5.40 2.48 7.88
CA LEU A 143 -6.41 3.52 8.15
C LEU A 143 -6.96 4.12 6.86
N ALA A 144 -6.11 4.31 5.87
CA ALA A 144 -6.49 4.79 4.55
C ALA A 144 -7.05 3.69 3.63
N HIS A 145 -7.28 2.47 4.15
CA HIS A 145 -7.86 1.33 3.41
C HIS A 145 -7.04 0.88 2.20
N TYR A 146 -5.72 0.91 2.29
CA TYR A 146 -4.83 0.31 1.31
C TYR A 146 -4.25 -1.01 1.80
N GLU A 147 -3.78 -1.83 0.87
CA GLU A 147 -2.92 -3.01 1.12
C GLU A 147 -1.52 -2.76 0.60
N GLU A 148 -0.51 -3.15 1.38
CA GLU A 148 0.89 -3.11 0.96
C GLU A 148 1.15 -4.20 -0.08
N LEU A 149 1.68 -3.81 -1.25
CA LEU A 149 2.05 -4.74 -2.32
C LEU A 149 3.55 -4.99 -2.36
N ALA A 150 4.35 -3.95 -2.17
CA ALA A 150 5.80 -4.05 -2.26
C ALA A 150 6.48 -2.94 -1.44
N VAL A 151 7.70 -3.24 -1.01
CA VAL A 151 8.55 -2.33 -0.23
C VAL A 151 9.97 -2.40 -0.74
N CYS A 152 10.55 -1.25 -1.05
CA CYS A 152 11.96 -1.06 -1.34
C CYS A 152 12.60 -0.12 -0.33
N SER A 153 13.93 -0.08 -0.27
CA SER A 153 14.63 0.73 0.71
C SER A 153 15.93 1.31 0.16
N VAL A 154 16.12 2.60 0.37
CA VAL A 154 17.42 3.25 0.18
C VAL A 154 18.22 3.10 1.47
N VAL A 155 19.32 2.35 1.41
CA VAL A 155 20.14 2.02 2.57
C VAL A 155 21.35 2.95 2.61
N GLU A 156 21.69 3.39 3.82
CA GLU A 156 22.94 4.11 4.13
C GLU A 156 23.62 3.41 5.31
N GLU A 157 24.78 2.85 5.04
CA GLU A 157 25.54 2.09 6.05
C GLU A 157 25.82 2.94 7.29
N GLY A 158 25.48 2.41 8.43
CA GLY A 158 25.70 3.05 9.71
C GLY A 158 27.10 2.81 10.24
N ASP A 159 27.59 3.78 11.02
CA ASP A 159 28.79 3.60 11.84
C ASP A 159 28.60 2.42 12.81
N ALA A 160 29.49 1.44 12.75
CA ALA A 160 29.39 0.19 13.51
C ALA A 160 29.32 0.41 15.03
N GLU A 161 29.99 1.44 15.55
CA GLU A 161 29.95 1.79 16.97
C GLU A 161 28.59 2.33 17.37
N THR A 162 28.04 3.26 16.57
CA THR A 162 26.69 3.81 16.78
C THR A 162 25.63 2.72 16.75
N LEU A 163 25.66 1.84 15.76
CA LEU A 163 24.72 0.71 15.64
C LEU A 163 24.81 -0.23 16.83
N ARG A 164 26.03 -0.54 17.30
CA ARG A 164 26.22 -1.37 18.49
C ARG A 164 25.67 -0.71 19.74
N LEU A 165 25.90 0.59 19.93
CA LEU A 165 25.34 1.33 21.07
C LEU A 165 23.81 1.32 21.05
N LEU A 166 23.19 1.55 19.89
CA LEU A 166 21.74 1.50 19.74
C LEU A 166 21.18 0.12 20.10
N GLN A 167 21.84 -0.95 19.68
CA GLN A 167 21.45 -2.32 20.03
C GLN A 167 21.54 -2.60 21.52
N VAL A 168 22.63 -2.16 22.16
CA VAL A 168 22.81 -2.28 23.63
C VAL A 168 21.75 -1.48 24.40
N CYS A 169 21.34 -0.31 23.87
CA CYS A 169 20.28 0.50 24.47
C CYS A 169 18.86 -0.06 24.23
N GLY A 170 18.76 -1.24 23.63
CA GLY A 170 17.46 -1.91 23.42
C GLY A 170 16.75 -1.50 22.13
N ALA A 171 17.45 -0.92 21.15
CA ALA A 171 16.91 -0.80 19.81
C ALA A 171 16.73 -2.21 19.25
N ALA A 172 15.57 -2.82 19.56
CA ALA A 172 15.23 -4.20 19.25
C ALA A 172 14.98 -4.47 17.74
N ASN A 173 15.59 -3.66 16.88
CA ASN A 173 15.31 -3.72 15.44
C ASN A 173 16.40 -4.42 14.69
N GLU A 174 15.98 -4.97 13.57
CA GLU A 174 16.90 -5.46 12.58
C GLU A 174 17.83 -4.32 12.14
N ARG A 175 19.12 -4.62 12.00
CA ARG A 175 20.13 -3.69 11.50
C ARG A 175 19.67 -2.95 10.24
N ARG A 176 18.98 -3.66 9.35
CA ARG A 176 18.43 -3.10 8.11
C ARG A 176 17.50 -1.92 8.35
N ASP A 177 16.62 -1.96 9.36
CA ASP A 177 15.71 -0.86 9.66
C ASP A 177 16.48 0.40 10.11
N LEU A 178 17.54 0.23 10.90
CA LEU A 178 18.39 1.34 11.34
C LEU A 178 19.25 1.93 10.22
N GLU A 179 19.61 1.17 9.22
CA GLU A 179 20.40 1.59 8.05
C GLU A 179 19.54 2.06 6.87
N THR A 180 18.22 1.87 6.92
CA THR A 180 17.32 2.37 5.90
C THR A 180 17.06 3.86 6.12
N LEU A 181 17.50 4.68 5.15
CA LEU A 181 17.28 6.12 5.15
C LEU A 181 15.90 6.48 4.61
N TRP A 182 15.51 5.81 3.51
CA TRP A 182 14.22 5.96 2.88
C TRP A 182 13.54 4.62 2.68
N TRP A 183 12.25 4.59 2.96
CA TRP A 183 11.35 3.55 2.52
C TRP A 183 10.60 4.03 1.28
N VAL A 184 10.48 3.17 0.29
CA VAL A 184 9.63 3.39 -0.88
C VAL A 184 8.64 2.23 -0.91
N THR A 185 7.37 2.56 -0.81
CA THR A 185 6.30 1.56 -0.68
C THR A 185 5.30 1.70 -1.80
N ARG A 186 4.76 0.58 -2.26
CA ARG A 186 3.65 0.52 -3.20
C ARG A 186 2.43 -0.08 -2.51
N TRP A 187 1.31 0.62 -2.59
CA TRP A 187 0.05 0.22 -1.98
C TRP A 187 -1.05 0.14 -3.03
N SER A 188 -1.88 -0.90 -2.98
CA SER A 188 -3.08 -1.01 -3.82
C SER A 188 -4.30 -0.51 -3.06
N ALA A 189 -5.13 0.26 -3.74
CA ALA A 189 -6.45 0.54 -3.23
C ALA A 189 -7.26 -0.76 -3.20
N PHE A 190 -7.97 -1.00 -2.10
CA PHE A 190 -8.98 -2.03 -2.10
C PHE A 190 -10.04 -1.72 -3.17
N SER A 191 -10.39 -2.71 -3.98
CA SER A 191 -11.56 -2.58 -4.83
C SER A 191 -12.77 -2.16 -3.98
N TRP A 192 -13.57 -1.19 -4.47
CA TRP A 192 -14.83 -0.79 -3.85
C TRP A 192 -15.75 -1.98 -3.55
N LYS A 193 -15.67 -3.03 -4.36
CA LYS A 193 -16.35 -4.29 -4.12
C LYS A 193 -15.86 -4.93 -2.83
N VAL A 194 -14.54 -5.01 -2.62
CA VAL A 194 -13.93 -5.56 -1.40
C VAL A 194 -14.26 -4.70 -0.16
N LEU A 195 -14.26 -3.37 -0.27
CA LEU A 195 -14.67 -2.50 0.84
C LEU A 195 -16.13 -2.67 1.22
N ARG A 196 -17.04 -2.72 0.24
CA ARG A 196 -18.46 -3.07 0.50
C ARG A 196 -18.60 -4.41 1.22
N LEU A 197 -17.77 -5.36 0.84
CA LEU A 197 -17.80 -6.72 1.34
C LEU A 197 -17.23 -6.83 2.75
N LYS A 198 -16.13 -6.11 3.05
CA LYS A 198 -15.62 -5.99 4.43
C LYS A 198 -16.61 -5.26 5.36
N ALA A 199 -17.41 -4.35 4.82
CA ALA A 199 -18.44 -3.64 5.61
C ALA A 199 -19.66 -4.50 5.92
N HIS A 200 -19.97 -5.54 5.12
CA HIS A 200 -21.18 -6.34 5.24
C HIS A 200 -20.98 -7.69 5.92
N TYR A 201 -19.75 -8.23 5.95
CA TYR A 201 -19.48 -9.55 6.50
C TYR A 201 -18.40 -9.51 7.57
N THR A 202 -18.66 -10.18 8.69
CA THR A 202 -17.73 -10.29 9.81
C THR A 202 -16.49 -11.13 9.44
N ASP A 203 -15.40 -10.95 10.17
CA ASP A 203 -14.20 -11.79 10.00
C ASP A 203 -14.48 -13.27 10.27
N ALA A 204 -15.45 -13.57 11.14
CA ALA A 204 -15.88 -14.94 11.43
C ALA A 204 -16.56 -15.57 10.21
N GLU A 205 -17.49 -14.87 9.58
CA GLU A 205 -18.19 -15.33 8.38
C GLU A 205 -17.22 -15.56 7.21
N ARG A 206 -16.29 -14.62 6.98
CA ARG A 206 -15.26 -14.76 5.93
C ARG A 206 -14.34 -15.96 6.17
N ARG A 207 -13.91 -16.18 7.42
CA ARG A 207 -13.09 -17.35 7.78
C ARG A 207 -13.86 -18.65 7.63
N LEU A 208 -15.14 -18.66 7.99
CA LEU A 208 -15.98 -19.84 7.80
C LEU A 208 -16.19 -20.11 6.31
N LEU A 209 -16.47 -19.09 5.50
CA LEU A 209 -16.61 -19.22 4.06
C LEU A 209 -15.33 -19.79 3.43
N ALA A 210 -14.15 -19.24 3.78
CA ALA A 210 -12.87 -19.73 3.28
C ALA A 210 -12.64 -21.22 3.63
N ARG A 211 -12.97 -21.63 4.85
CA ARG A 211 -12.86 -23.04 5.29
C ARG A 211 -13.80 -23.96 4.50
N LEU A 212 -15.03 -23.53 4.26
CA LEU A 212 -16.00 -24.31 3.50
C LEU A 212 -15.57 -24.45 2.03
N LEU A 213 -15.08 -23.39 1.40
CA LEU A 213 -14.54 -23.46 0.04
C LEU A 213 -13.33 -24.39 -0.02
N HIS A 214 -12.40 -24.29 0.93
CA HIS A 214 -11.23 -25.19 0.98
C HIS A 214 -11.63 -26.66 1.18
N ARG A 215 -12.63 -26.96 2.02
CA ARG A 215 -13.17 -28.32 2.16
C ARG A 215 -13.78 -28.83 0.86
N LEU A 216 -14.54 -27.96 0.18
CA LEU A 216 -15.17 -28.29 -1.08
C LEU A 216 -14.14 -28.55 -2.20
N GLU A 217 -13.09 -27.72 -2.28
CA GLU A 217 -11.97 -27.87 -3.22
C GLU A 217 -11.26 -29.22 -3.04
N ASN A 218 -11.09 -29.65 -1.81
CA ASN A 218 -10.42 -30.93 -1.47
C ASN A 218 -11.39 -32.12 -1.37
N GLY A 219 -12.65 -31.95 -1.73
CA GLY A 219 -13.65 -33.02 -1.72
C GLY A 219 -13.99 -33.55 -0.31
N ILE A 220 -13.69 -32.79 0.75
CA ILE A 220 -13.91 -33.19 2.13
C ILE A 220 -15.38 -33.04 2.46
N GLU A 221 -16.09 -34.16 2.69
CA GLU A 221 -17.51 -34.20 3.05
C GLU A 221 -18.37 -33.26 2.17
N ALA A 222 -18.17 -33.35 0.86
CA ALA A 222 -18.66 -32.37 -0.11
C ALA A 222 -20.16 -32.07 0.01
N ALA A 223 -21.01 -33.08 0.19
CA ALA A 223 -22.45 -32.90 0.32
C ALA A 223 -22.84 -32.10 1.56
N GLU A 224 -22.23 -32.42 2.71
CA GLU A 224 -22.46 -31.71 3.98
C GLU A 224 -21.90 -30.28 3.90
N THR A 225 -20.72 -30.11 3.30
CA THR A 225 -20.08 -28.81 3.10
C THR A 225 -20.95 -27.89 2.24
N VAL A 226 -21.58 -28.40 1.17
CA VAL A 226 -22.52 -27.63 0.33
C VAL A 226 -23.73 -27.20 1.11
N GLU A 227 -24.31 -28.07 1.97
CA GLU A 227 -25.46 -27.73 2.80
C GLU A 227 -25.12 -26.62 3.81
N VAL A 228 -23.97 -26.73 4.49
CA VAL A 228 -23.51 -25.70 5.44
C VAL A 228 -23.25 -24.38 4.70
N LEU A 229 -22.62 -24.45 3.51
CA LEU A 229 -22.36 -23.28 2.68
C LEU A 229 -23.66 -22.61 2.24
N ARG A 230 -24.66 -23.37 1.78
CA ARG A 230 -25.99 -22.84 1.39
C ARG A 230 -26.66 -22.13 2.57
N ARG A 231 -26.57 -22.71 3.77
CA ARG A 231 -27.11 -22.08 4.98
C ARG A 231 -26.38 -20.78 5.29
N LEU A 232 -25.06 -20.77 5.29
CA LEU A 232 -24.25 -19.55 5.52
C LEU A 232 -24.60 -18.45 4.53
N LEU A 233 -24.70 -18.77 3.24
CA LEU A 233 -25.06 -17.81 2.19
C LEU A 233 -26.45 -17.19 2.44
N SER A 234 -27.40 -18.00 2.89
CA SER A 234 -28.75 -17.55 3.19
C SER A 234 -28.82 -16.70 4.46
N GLU A 235 -28.21 -17.15 5.56
CA GLU A 235 -28.26 -16.47 6.87
C GLU A 235 -27.51 -15.14 6.84
N SER A 236 -26.33 -15.11 6.24
CA SER A 236 -25.50 -13.89 6.12
C SER A 236 -25.85 -13.05 4.89
N ARG A 237 -26.85 -13.45 4.08
CA ARG A 237 -27.27 -12.78 2.84
C ARG A 237 -26.10 -12.51 1.88
N ILE A 238 -25.22 -13.49 1.75
CA ILE A 238 -24.08 -13.40 0.85
C ILE A 238 -24.59 -13.55 -0.59
N ASP A 239 -24.36 -12.52 -1.42
CA ASP A 239 -24.75 -12.57 -2.82
C ASP A 239 -23.80 -13.40 -3.68
N GLY A 240 -24.29 -13.86 -4.85
CA GLY A 240 -23.51 -14.72 -5.73
C GLY A 240 -22.28 -14.04 -6.34
N GLY A 241 -22.34 -12.73 -6.56
CA GLY A 241 -21.18 -11.98 -7.09
C GLY A 241 -20.04 -11.94 -6.07
N TYR A 242 -20.37 -11.76 -4.80
CA TYR A 242 -19.38 -11.87 -3.73
C TYR A 242 -18.80 -13.26 -3.63
N LEU A 243 -19.64 -14.28 -3.60
CA LEU A 243 -19.20 -15.66 -3.51
C LEU A 243 -18.21 -16.01 -4.65
N GLU A 244 -18.52 -15.59 -5.89
CA GLU A 244 -17.63 -15.82 -7.03
C GLU A 244 -16.30 -15.11 -6.87
N GLU A 245 -16.29 -13.83 -6.50
CA GLU A 245 -15.08 -13.06 -6.28
C GLU A 245 -14.25 -13.61 -5.12
N PHE A 246 -14.90 -13.97 -4.01
CA PHE A 246 -14.23 -14.57 -2.86
C PHE A 246 -13.62 -15.92 -3.20
N ALA A 247 -14.33 -16.77 -3.94
CA ALA A 247 -13.84 -18.06 -4.41
C ALA A 247 -12.62 -17.91 -5.33
N ARG A 248 -12.64 -16.94 -6.27
CA ARG A 248 -11.53 -16.64 -7.15
C ARG A 248 -10.27 -16.18 -6.39
N ASN A 249 -10.43 -15.51 -5.26
CA ASN A 249 -9.32 -14.98 -4.46
C ASN A 249 -8.79 -15.97 -3.41
N THR A 250 -9.55 -17.03 -3.07
CA THR A 250 -9.20 -17.95 -1.97
C THR A 250 -8.94 -19.38 -2.40
N ALA A 251 -9.48 -19.83 -3.53
CA ALA A 251 -9.26 -21.19 -4.03
C ALA A 251 -7.91 -21.30 -4.74
N GLY A 252 -7.29 -22.45 -4.64
CA GLY A 252 -6.06 -22.76 -5.36
C GLY A 252 -6.27 -22.90 -6.87
N ASP A 253 -7.46 -23.42 -7.29
CA ASP A 253 -7.92 -23.42 -8.66
C ASP A 253 -9.28 -22.70 -8.73
N ALA A 254 -9.22 -21.42 -9.13
CA ALA A 254 -10.38 -20.54 -9.16
C ALA A 254 -11.46 -20.99 -10.16
N ASP A 255 -11.06 -21.48 -11.33
CA ASP A 255 -12.01 -21.88 -12.37
C ASP A 255 -12.69 -23.21 -12.03
N SER A 256 -11.95 -24.15 -11.50
CA SER A 256 -12.48 -25.40 -10.97
C SER A 256 -13.48 -25.14 -9.84
N MET A 257 -13.14 -24.28 -8.88
CA MET A 257 -14.02 -23.92 -7.76
C MET A 257 -15.31 -23.26 -8.24
N CYS A 258 -15.22 -22.27 -9.13
CA CYS A 258 -16.41 -21.64 -9.72
C CYS A 258 -17.28 -22.66 -10.49
N GLY A 259 -16.66 -23.62 -11.16
CA GLY A 259 -17.35 -24.75 -11.80
C GLY A 259 -18.14 -25.62 -10.81
N ILE A 260 -17.52 -25.97 -9.68
CA ILE A 260 -18.17 -26.72 -8.61
C ILE A 260 -19.36 -25.92 -8.03
N LEU A 261 -19.16 -24.65 -7.70
CA LEU A 261 -20.20 -23.79 -7.13
C LEU A 261 -21.42 -23.64 -8.09
N ARG A 262 -21.17 -23.52 -9.40
CA ARG A 262 -22.27 -23.49 -10.41
C ARG A 262 -22.99 -24.83 -10.51
N LYS A 263 -22.27 -25.95 -10.49
CA LYS A 263 -22.86 -27.28 -10.52
C LYS A 263 -23.76 -27.54 -9.31
N GLU A 264 -23.39 -27.03 -8.15
CA GLU A 264 -24.16 -27.13 -6.90
C GLU A 264 -25.29 -26.06 -6.79
N GLY A 265 -25.43 -25.21 -7.78
CA GLY A 265 -26.47 -24.15 -7.82
C GLY A 265 -26.25 -23.02 -6.82
N LEU A 266 -25.01 -22.81 -6.37
CA LEU A 266 -24.61 -21.76 -5.45
C LEU A 266 -24.20 -20.47 -6.18
N LEU A 267 -23.81 -20.61 -7.47
CA LEU A 267 -23.59 -19.51 -8.41
C LEU A 267 -24.52 -19.67 -9.62
N ARG A 268 -24.88 -18.53 -10.22
CA ARG A 268 -25.67 -18.48 -11.48
C ARG A 268 -24.78 -18.55 -12.71
#